data_5d6781f2d16c6d2e7cc8448f85c5e406
#
_entry.id   5d6781f2d16c6d2e7cc8448f85c5e406
#
_cell.length_a   1.000
_cell.length_b   1.000
_cell.length_c   1.000
_cell.angle_alpha   90.00
_cell.angle_beta   90.00
_cell.angle_gamma   90.00
#
_symmetry.space_group_name_H-M   'P 1'
#
loop_
_entity.id
_entity.type
_entity.pdbx_description
1 polymer ?
#
loop_
_entity_poly.entity_id
_entity_poly.type
_entity_poly.pdbx_seq_one_letter_code
_entity_poly.pdbx_strand_id
1 'polypeptide(L)'
;MTLIRMGTSIKICKTLRNFCTTSSRSFARKIVLDTQNDITAGQQMIMTFREKVENRRNEAKRSVIVQVQSEKSATDLYNYCSEYGTIESMHHYCLNEQSHFILVEFKAVSAMERLLNQCCHLNESHIIPTRTPYLWFRSKSPRKKQARTGESDVPILKHQYGTAIPTDKDIKNLLQGAKSLSEQIDVLYSATHLNDVGERLRFLTARQIEIALCGPFPNVEALPFGSSVNGFGRMGCDLDIVLQLDSDDSHEKWEDCRLVFQAKTSSPNGRASTQRLMETVGDMCQLFLPGVTGVKRILQARVPIVKFQQDLTGIECDLSASNAFAVQMSELLYILGSHDVRVRPLVFAVRAWARYVGLTNPVPGRWITNFSLVLMVLYFLQQRSPPILPALDKLSMSSTALNLNNLDARSAIVGSDHEDIPSEQDNRVETVGIMFTEFLAFYSSFDFNNLAINLLTSANTIKPEHSPLYIVNPLQPNLNVSKNVGPEEVEKLRMELRNSAWLLESADVTPTSDKSVPWGLLTFFRENHHSKEQRSFAPPVSKRRRVSINKLFLEETR
;
A
#
# COMPACT_ATOMS: atom_id res chain seq x y z
N MET A 1 -34.02 -3.76 51.68
CA MET A 1 -34.79 -2.88 50.82
C MET A 1 -33.82 -2.38 49.76
N THR A 2 -33.88 -2.61 48.47
CA THR A 2 -34.91 -3.07 47.55
C THR A 2 -34.19 -3.68 46.34
N LEU A 3 -34.57 -4.90 46.00
CA LEU A 3 -34.29 -5.54 44.70
C LEU A 3 -35.05 -4.72 43.60
N ILE A 4 -34.40 -4.39 42.51
CA ILE A 4 -34.89 -4.34 41.12
C ILE A 4 -33.71 -3.90 40.23
N ARG A 5 -33.12 -4.85 39.47
CA ARG A 5 -32.47 -4.67 38.16
C ARG A 5 -31.82 -5.97 37.66
N MET A 6 -32.63 -6.80 37.09
CA MET A 6 -32.17 -7.80 36.13
C MET A 6 -33.29 -7.99 35.11
N GLY A 7 -33.13 -7.42 33.92
CA GLY A 7 -34.16 -7.60 32.88
C GLY A 7 -33.86 -7.06 31.49
N THR A 8 -32.74 -6.36 31.26
CA THR A 8 -32.50 -5.68 29.99
C THR A 8 -31.26 -6.13 29.20
N SER A 9 -30.43 -7.02 29.73
CA SER A 9 -29.16 -7.42 29.08
C SER A 9 -29.25 -8.57 28.05
N ILE A 10 -30.38 -9.25 27.92
CA ILE A 10 -30.49 -10.46 27.07
C ILE A 10 -31.06 -10.15 25.67
N LYS A 11 -31.71 -9.02 25.46
CA LYS A 11 -32.29 -8.66 24.14
C LYS A 11 -31.28 -8.01 23.16
N ILE A 12 -30.19 -7.43 23.63
CA ILE A 12 -29.19 -6.75 22.79
C ILE A 12 -28.29 -7.78 22.08
N CYS A 13 -28.07 -8.95 22.66
CA CYS A 13 -27.17 -9.96 22.10
C CYS A 13 -27.73 -10.75 20.90
N LYS A 14 -29.05 -10.76 20.69
CA LYS A 14 -29.69 -11.47 19.55
C LYS A 14 -29.74 -10.60 18.28
N THR A 15 -29.79 -9.28 18.40
CA THR A 15 -29.86 -8.36 17.26
C THR A 15 -28.47 -8.19 16.60
N LEU A 16 -27.38 -8.28 17.35
CA LEU A 16 -26.02 -8.19 16.84
C LEU A 16 -25.57 -9.45 16.06
N ARG A 17 -26.12 -10.62 16.35
CA ARG A 17 -25.81 -11.85 15.60
C ARG A 17 -26.39 -11.88 14.18
N ASN A 18 -27.50 -11.20 13.94
CA ASN A 18 -28.13 -11.17 12.62
C ASN A 18 -27.52 -10.10 11.68
N PHE A 19 -26.86 -9.08 12.22
CA PHE A 19 -26.19 -8.05 11.40
C PHE A 19 -24.85 -8.53 10.83
N CYS A 20 -24.09 -9.35 11.56
CA CYS A 20 -22.82 -9.89 11.08
C CYS A 20 -22.94 -10.90 9.93
N THR A 21 -24.04 -11.64 9.85
CA THR A 21 -24.23 -12.69 8.81
C THR A 21 -24.76 -12.14 7.49
N THR A 22 -25.43 -11.00 7.49
CA THR A 22 -25.92 -10.34 6.26
C THR A 22 -24.83 -9.51 5.57
N SER A 23 -23.93 -8.91 6.33
CA SER A 23 -22.82 -8.11 5.80
C SER A 23 -21.81 -8.97 5.02
N SER A 24 -21.44 -10.15 5.54
CA SER A 24 -20.47 -11.04 4.88
C SER A 24 -21.01 -11.69 3.59
N ARG A 25 -22.30 -11.97 3.51
CA ARG A 25 -22.93 -12.49 2.27
C ARG A 25 -23.07 -11.42 1.19
N SER A 26 -23.29 -10.16 1.56
CA SER A 26 -23.29 -9.02 0.63
C SER A 26 -21.90 -8.74 0.09
N PHE A 27 -20.88 -8.88 0.92
CA PHE A 27 -19.48 -8.73 0.56
C PHE A 27 -19.03 -9.73 -0.51
N ALA A 28 -19.27 -11.03 -0.29
CA ALA A 28 -18.92 -12.09 -1.24
C ALA A 28 -19.64 -11.95 -2.59
N ARG A 29 -20.92 -11.59 -2.61
CA ARG A 29 -21.67 -11.39 -3.86
C ARG A 29 -21.20 -10.19 -4.67
N LYS A 30 -20.77 -9.12 -4.03
CA LYS A 30 -20.37 -7.89 -4.72
C LYS A 30 -18.97 -8.01 -5.33
N ILE A 31 -18.03 -8.71 -4.67
CA ILE A 31 -16.71 -9.00 -5.24
C ILE A 31 -16.82 -9.86 -6.51
N VAL A 32 -17.69 -10.86 -6.52
CA VAL A 32 -17.91 -11.74 -7.69
C VAL A 32 -18.52 -10.97 -8.87
N LEU A 33 -19.36 -9.97 -8.61
CA LEU A 33 -19.98 -9.15 -9.67
C LEU A 33 -19.00 -8.11 -10.25
N ASP A 34 -18.14 -7.51 -9.42
CA ASP A 34 -17.12 -6.56 -9.89
C ASP A 34 -16.01 -7.26 -10.72
N THR A 35 -15.61 -8.49 -10.33
CA THR A 35 -14.64 -9.28 -11.12
C THR A 35 -15.19 -9.75 -12.48
N GLN A 36 -16.50 -9.97 -12.63
CA GLN A 36 -17.11 -10.32 -13.91
C GLN A 36 -17.19 -9.13 -14.87
N ASN A 37 -17.32 -7.91 -14.37
CA ASN A 37 -17.36 -6.69 -15.19
C ASN A 37 -15.95 -6.29 -15.70
N ASP A 38 -14.88 -6.62 -14.95
CA ASP A 38 -13.50 -6.31 -15.37
C ASP A 38 -12.97 -7.28 -16.46
N ILE A 39 -13.54 -8.48 -16.59
CA ILE A 39 -13.10 -9.49 -17.57
C ILE A 39 -13.67 -9.24 -18.99
N THR A 40 -14.74 -8.46 -19.11
CA THR A 40 -15.41 -8.21 -20.41
C THR A 40 -14.99 -6.92 -21.12
N ALA A 41 -14.13 -6.09 -20.50
CA ALA A 41 -13.59 -4.87 -21.13
C ALA A 41 -12.37 -5.23 -21.98
N GLY A 42 -12.58 -5.39 -23.27
CA GLY A 42 -11.53 -5.61 -24.28
C GLY A 42 -10.45 -4.53 -24.20
N GLN A 43 -9.18 -4.96 -24.37
CA GLN A 43 -7.96 -4.16 -24.55
C GLN A 43 -7.98 -2.78 -23.84
N GLN A 44 -8.00 -2.78 -22.52
CA GLN A 44 -7.69 -1.57 -21.77
C GLN A 44 -6.26 -1.16 -22.11
N MET A 45 -6.11 0.00 -22.74
CA MET A 45 -4.83 0.63 -22.99
C MET A 45 -4.11 0.80 -21.66
N ILE A 46 -3.08 -0.04 -21.41
CA ILE A 46 -2.35 -0.03 -20.15
C ILE A 46 -1.68 1.34 -19.97
N MET A 47 -2.12 2.08 -18.97
CA MET A 47 -1.58 3.40 -18.63
C MET A 47 -0.12 3.28 -18.17
N THR A 48 0.74 4.18 -18.64
CA THR A 48 2.13 4.23 -18.15
C THR A 48 2.18 4.58 -16.66
N PHE A 49 3.28 4.25 -15.99
CA PHE A 49 3.47 4.59 -14.58
C PHE A 49 3.36 6.10 -14.33
N ARG A 50 3.99 6.91 -15.20
CA ARG A 50 3.96 8.37 -15.11
C ARG A 50 2.56 8.94 -15.29
N GLU A 51 1.84 8.48 -16.30
CA GLU A 51 0.44 8.86 -16.50
C GLU A 51 -0.43 8.50 -15.29
N LYS A 52 -0.25 7.31 -14.74
CA LYS A 52 -0.97 6.89 -13.52
C LYS A 52 -0.69 7.81 -12.34
N VAL A 53 0.57 8.08 -12.06
CA VAL A 53 0.97 8.95 -10.94
C VAL A 53 0.46 10.37 -11.16
N GLU A 54 0.61 10.93 -12.37
CA GLU A 54 0.15 12.27 -12.68
C GLU A 54 -1.39 12.40 -12.58
N ASN A 55 -2.13 11.42 -13.08
CA ASN A 55 -3.59 11.39 -12.94
C ASN A 55 -3.99 11.37 -11.46
N ARG A 56 -3.37 10.54 -10.63
CA ARG A 56 -3.63 10.50 -9.18
C ARG A 56 -3.28 11.81 -8.48
N ARG A 57 -2.17 12.46 -8.85
CA ARG A 57 -1.82 13.80 -8.34
C ARG A 57 -2.86 14.85 -8.73
N ASN A 58 -3.33 14.81 -9.98
CA ASN A 58 -4.36 15.74 -10.47
C ASN A 58 -5.72 15.49 -9.80
N GLU A 59 -6.11 14.24 -9.55
CA GLU A 59 -7.27 13.90 -8.74
C GLU A 59 -7.14 14.46 -7.32
N ALA A 60 -5.99 14.30 -6.67
CA ALA A 60 -5.74 14.83 -5.33
C ALA A 60 -5.81 16.36 -5.26
N LYS A 61 -5.33 17.08 -6.30
CA LYS A 61 -5.40 18.55 -6.39
C LYS A 61 -6.84 19.09 -6.42
N ARG A 62 -7.82 18.30 -6.83
CA ARG A 62 -9.24 18.68 -6.94
C ARG A 62 -10.16 17.93 -5.99
N SER A 63 -9.60 17.27 -4.98
CA SER A 63 -10.33 16.44 -4.01
C SER A 63 -10.27 17.02 -2.59
N VAL A 64 -11.32 16.76 -1.82
CA VAL A 64 -11.39 17.02 -0.38
C VAL A 64 -11.94 15.81 0.35
N ILE A 65 -11.50 15.59 1.58
CA ILE A 65 -12.10 14.63 2.51
C ILE A 65 -13.02 15.39 3.46
N VAL A 66 -14.23 14.89 3.59
CA VAL A 66 -15.23 15.49 4.47
C VAL A 66 -15.69 14.44 5.49
N GLN A 67 -15.39 14.72 6.75
CA GLN A 67 -15.97 13.93 7.85
C GLN A 67 -17.47 14.23 7.96
N VAL A 68 -18.28 13.19 8.05
CA VAL A 68 -19.75 13.28 8.11
C VAL A 68 -20.28 12.47 9.27
N GLN A 69 -21.52 12.72 9.68
CA GLN A 69 -22.16 11.98 10.78
C GLN A 69 -22.52 10.54 10.39
N SER A 70 -22.87 10.34 9.12
CA SER A 70 -23.22 9.03 8.57
C SER A 70 -23.24 9.10 7.04
N GLU A 71 -23.31 7.95 6.39
CA GLU A 71 -23.50 7.82 4.94
C GLU A 71 -24.71 8.61 4.42
N LYS A 72 -25.79 8.71 5.20
CA LYS A 72 -27.00 9.45 4.84
C LYS A 72 -26.77 10.95 4.62
N SER A 73 -25.66 11.49 5.11
CA SER A 73 -25.26 12.89 4.88
C SER A 73 -24.77 13.14 3.44
N ALA A 74 -24.58 12.11 2.63
CA ALA A 74 -24.02 12.22 1.28
C ALA A 74 -24.85 13.13 0.37
N THR A 75 -26.18 13.02 0.40
CA THR A 75 -27.08 13.84 -0.43
C THR A 75 -27.00 15.32 -0.04
N ASP A 76 -27.00 15.63 1.26
CA ASP A 76 -26.89 17.01 1.74
C ASP A 76 -25.53 17.59 1.40
N LEU A 77 -24.46 16.80 1.55
CA LEU A 77 -23.10 17.19 1.19
C LEU A 77 -22.97 17.42 -0.33
N TYR A 78 -23.53 16.54 -1.15
CA TYR A 78 -23.54 16.69 -2.61
C TYR A 78 -24.21 18.00 -3.01
N ASN A 79 -25.40 18.28 -2.50
CA ASN A 79 -26.12 19.52 -2.81
C ASN A 79 -25.31 20.75 -2.41
N TYR A 80 -24.68 20.73 -1.22
CA TYR A 80 -23.83 21.83 -0.76
C TYR A 80 -22.59 22.02 -1.65
N CYS A 81 -21.86 20.95 -1.94
CA CYS A 81 -20.64 21.01 -2.75
C CYS A 81 -20.92 21.40 -4.21
N SER A 82 -22.08 21.01 -4.76
CA SER A 82 -22.48 21.33 -6.14
C SER A 82 -22.67 22.83 -6.37
N GLU A 83 -22.90 23.62 -5.32
CA GLU A 83 -22.95 25.11 -5.41
C GLU A 83 -21.58 25.71 -5.82
N TYR A 84 -20.47 25.02 -5.53
CA TYR A 84 -19.11 25.47 -5.86
C TYR A 84 -18.61 24.96 -7.21
N GLY A 85 -19.15 23.87 -7.71
CA GLY A 85 -18.82 23.33 -9.02
C GLY A 85 -19.27 21.90 -9.23
N THR A 86 -19.06 21.39 -10.44
CA THR A 86 -19.43 20.02 -10.81
C THR A 86 -18.61 19.01 -10.03
N ILE A 87 -19.25 18.04 -9.43
CA ILE A 87 -18.63 16.90 -8.75
C ILE A 87 -18.41 15.79 -9.76
N GLU A 88 -17.20 15.23 -9.78
CA GLU A 88 -16.81 14.10 -10.63
C GLU A 88 -17.14 12.77 -9.96
N SER A 89 -16.79 12.63 -8.68
CA SER A 89 -17.03 11.41 -7.93
C SER A 89 -17.14 11.67 -6.43
N MET A 90 -17.83 10.76 -5.72
CA MET A 90 -17.92 10.73 -4.27
C MET A 90 -17.68 9.30 -3.79
N HIS A 91 -16.79 9.12 -2.81
CA HIS A 91 -16.45 7.81 -2.24
C HIS A 91 -16.63 7.84 -0.73
N HIS A 92 -17.53 6.99 -0.23
CA HIS A 92 -17.71 6.82 1.20
C HIS A 92 -16.76 5.78 1.77
N TYR A 93 -16.14 6.08 2.92
CA TYR A 93 -15.34 5.12 3.67
C TYR A 93 -15.47 5.34 5.18
N CYS A 94 -15.16 4.28 5.94
CA CYS A 94 -15.16 4.30 7.41
C CYS A 94 -13.78 3.87 7.91
N LEU A 95 -13.26 4.53 8.92
CA LEU A 95 -12.02 4.11 9.60
C LEU A 95 -12.34 3.20 10.79
N ASN A 96 -13.41 3.52 11.50
CA ASN A 96 -13.97 2.75 12.60
C ASN A 96 -15.50 2.72 12.41
N GLU A 97 -16.20 1.89 13.16
CA GLU A 97 -17.67 1.81 13.06
C GLU A 97 -18.41 3.14 13.28
N GLN A 98 -17.71 4.16 13.83
CA GLN A 98 -18.30 5.45 14.20
C GLN A 98 -17.78 6.64 13.37
N SER A 99 -16.70 6.47 12.61
CA SER A 99 -16.07 7.58 11.88
C SER A 99 -16.33 7.45 10.39
N HIS A 100 -17.26 8.24 9.87
CA HIS A 100 -17.65 8.26 8.47
C HIS A 100 -16.99 9.42 7.73
N PHE A 101 -16.46 9.13 6.54
CA PHE A 101 -15.83 10.11 5.67
C PHE A 101 -16.34 9.97 4.24
N ILE A 102 -16.38 11.07 3.53
CA ILE A 102 -16.68 11.12 2.10
C ILE A 102 -15.53 11.86 1.41
N LEU A 103 -14.87 11.18 0.49
CA LEU A 103 -13.94 11.79 -0.44
C LEU A 103 -14.75 12.38 -1.59
N VAL A 104 -14.70 13.69 -1.78
CA VAL A 104 -15.38 14.43 -2.85
C VAL A 104 -14.35 14.89 -3.85
N GLU A 105 -14.48 14.47 -5.10
CA GLU A 105 -13.66 14.91 -6.23
C GLU A 105 -14.45 15.85 -7.12
N PHE A 106 -13.92 17.05 -7.34
CA PHE A 106 -14.48 18.02 -8.27
C PHE A 106 -13.90 17.84 -9.68
N LYS A 107 -14.63 18.29 -10.70
CA LYS A 107 -14.15 18.29 -12.07
C LYS A 107 -13.00 19.29 -12.29
N ALA A 108 -13.02 20.41 -11.59
CA ALA A 108 -12.03 21.49 -11.70
C ALA A 108 -11.42 21.84 -10.35
N VAL A 109 -10.11 22.13 -10.33
CA VAL A 109 -9.38 22.60 -9.15
C VAL A 109 -9.99 23.89 -8.58
N SER A 110 -10.41 24.83 -9.45
CA SER A 110 -11.02 26.10 -9.05
C SER A 110 -12.32 25.92 -8.23
N ALA A 111 -13.06 24.83 -8.43
CA ALA A 111 -14.25 24.52 -7.63
C ALA A 111 -13.86 24.14 -6.20
N MET A 112 -12.86 23.29 -6.04
CA MET A 112 -12.30 22.92 -4.73
C MET A 112 -11.73 24.14 -4.01
N GLU A 113 -11.02 25.02 -4.71
CA GLU A 113 -10.49 26.26 -4.12
C GLU A 113 -11.58 27.21 -3.64
N ARG A 114 -12.66 27.38 -4.42
CA ARG A 114 -13.83 28.16 -3.99
C ARG A 114 -14.47 27.58 -2.72
N LEU A 115 -14.62 26.26 -2.66
CA LEU A 115 -15.12 25.58 -1.46
C LEU A 115 -14.22 25.88 -0.25
N LEU A 116 -12.90 25.68 -0.37
CA LEU A 116 -11.95 25.92 0.72
C LEU A 116 -11.91 27.39 1.18
N ASN A 117 -12.14 28.34 0.28
CA ASN A 117 -12.19 29.76 0.62
C ASN A 117 -13.44 30.13 1.44
N GLN A 118 -14.49 29.33 1.42
CA GLN A 118 -15.72 29.53 2.21
C GLN A 118 -15.68 28.76 3.56
N CYS A 119 -14.67 27.93 3.78
CA CYS A 119 -14.52 27.20 5.03
C CYS A 119 -14.02 28.13 6.13
N CYS A 120 -14.54 27.94 7.34
CA CYS A 120 -14.08 28.66 8.55
C CYS A 120 -13.36 27.68 9.48
N HIS A 121 -12.51 28.25 10.35
CA HIS A 121 -11.84 27.48 11.40
C HIS A 121 -12.77 27.25 12.58
N LEU A 122 -12.52 26.16 13.33
CA LEU A 122 -13.11 25.99 14.65
C LEU A 122 -12.53 27.05 15.59
N ASN A 123 -13.41 27.75 16.30
CA ASN A 123 -13.01 28.73 17.32
C ASN A 123 -12.65 28.05 18.65
N GLU A 124 -11.56 27.30 18.67
CA GLU A 124 -11.03 26.71 19.90
C GLU A 124 -9.72 27.37 20.27
N SER A 125 -9.50 27.60 21.56
CA SER A 125 -8.22 28.10 22.06
C SER A 125 -7.13 27.05 21.78
N HIS A 126 -5.93 27.51 21.41
CA HIS A 126 -4.75 26.70 21.11
C HIS A 126 -4.75 25.96 19.77
N ILE A 127 -5.70 26.23 18.87
CA ILE A 127 -5.64 25.72 17.49
C ILE A 127 -4.79 26.68 16.63
N ILE A 128 -3.88 26.07 15.84
CA ILE A 128 -3.18 26.80 14.78
C ILE A 128 -4.00 26.62 13.49
N PRO A 129 -4.60 27.71 12.96
CA PRO A 129 -5.41 27.60 11.76
C PRO A 129 -4.51 27.29 10.56
N THR A 130 -4.78 26.18 9.88
CA THR A 130 -4.13 25.78 8.63
C THR A 130 -5.17 25.54 7.55
N ARG A 131 -4.86 25.90 6.32
CA ARG A 131 -5.68 25.53 5.18
C ARG A 131 -5.39 24.06 4.81
N THR A 132 -6.44 23.24 4.72
CA THR A 132 -6.29 21.80 4.53
C THR A 132 -7.45 21.24 3.68
N PRO A 133 -7.24 20.18 2.87
CA PRO A 133 -8.29 19.50 2.17
C PRO A 133 -9.14 18.55 3.07
N TYR A 134 -8.95 18.60 4.39
CA TYR A 134 -9.71 17.83 5.36
C TYR A 134 -10.75 18.72 6.04
N LEU A 135 -12.02 18.39 5.86
CA LEU A 135 -13.15 19.19 6.28
C LEU A 135 -14.09 18.38 7.17
N TRP A 136 -14.95 19.06 7.88
CA TRP A 136 -16.05 18.48 8.63
C TRP A 136 -17.37 19.11 8.18
N PHE A 137 -18.38 18.28 7.88
CA PHE A 137 -19.69 18.73 7.41
C PHE A 137 -20.74 18.51 8.48
N ARG A 138 -21.40 19.61 8.89
CA ARG A 138 -22.54 19.59 9.78
C ARG A 138 -23.83 19.66 8.96
N SER A 139 -24.51 18.52 8.80
CA SER A 139 -25.85 18.51 8.22
C SER A 139 -26.82 19.31 9.10
N LYS A 140 -27.57 20.23 8.50
CA LYS A 140 -28.62 20.95 9.22
C LYS A 140 -29.75 19.96 9.50
N SER A 141 -30.28 19.92 10.75
CA SER A 141 -31.44 19.10 11.10
C SER A 141 -32.56 19.28 10.07
N PRO A 142 -33.36 18.23 9.77
CA PRO A 142 -34.29 18.26 8.67
C PRO A 142 -35.35 19.33 8.91
N ARG A 143 -35.23 20.49 8.29
CA ARG A 143 -36.35 21.39 8.06
C ARG A 143 -37.30 20.64 7.12
N LYS A 144 -38.60 20.59 7.49
CA LYS A 144 -39.70 19.96 6.76
C LYS A 144 -39.47 20.03 5.26
N LYS A 145 -39.44 18.85 4.62
CA LYS A 145 -39.31 18.64 3.19
C LYS A 145 -40.28 19.53 2.43
N GLN A 146 -39.81 20.55 1.75
CA GLN A 146 -40.44 20.97 0.50
C GLN A 146 -40.00 19.94 -0.55
N ALA A 147 -40.97 19.18 -1.02
CA ALA A 147 -40.80 18.25 -2.11
C ALA A 147 -40.36 19.03 -3.36
N ARG A 148 -39.09 18.98 -3.71
CA ARG A 148 -38.65 19.25 -5.06
C ARG A 148 -38.73 17.94 -5.83
N THR A 149 -39.81 17.82 -6.59
CA THR A 149 -39.98 16.84 -7.66
C THR A 149 -38.93 17.14 -8.75
N GLY A 150 -37.92 16.34 -8.83
CA GLY A 150 -36.94 16.24 -9.87
C GLY A 150 -36.03 15.08 -9.49
N GLU A 151 -36.09 13.99 -10.23
CA GLU A 151 -35.07 12.95 -10.22
C GLU A 151 -33.78 13.66 -10.69
N SER A 152 -33.05 14.24 -9.72
CA SER A 152 -31.71 14.73 -9.98
C SER A 152 -30.80 13.51 -10.02
N ASP A 153 -30.00 13.38 -11.09
CA ASP A 153 -28.85 12.47 -11.20
C ASP A 153 -27.89 12.73 -10.04
N VAL A 154 -28.21 12.15 -8.89
CA VAL A 154 -27.27 12.11 -7.76
C VAL A 154 -26.19 11.13 -8.18
N PRO A 155 -24.94 11.56 -8.34
CA PRO A 155 -23.88 10.62 -8.66
C PRO A 155 -23.92 9.50 -7.64
N ILE A 156 -23.97 8.27 -8.14
CA ILE A 156 -24.05 7.07 -7.30
C ILE A 156 -22.86 7.12 -6.34
N LEU A 157 -23.17 7.27 -5.04
CA LEU A 157 -22.15 7.22 -4.00
C LEU A 157 -21.47 5.85 -4.10
N LYS A 158 -20.18 5.86 -4.45
CA LYS A 158 -19.43 4.63 -4.59
C LYS A 158 -19.09 4.13 -3.19
N HIS A 159 -19.74 3.03 -2.82
CA HIS A 159 -19.42 2.29 -1.61
C HIS A 159 -18.26 1.35 -1.92
N GLN A 160 -17.07 1.80 -1.66
CA GLN A 160 -15.93 0.91 -1.57
C GLN A 160 -15.66 0.68 -0.08
N TYR A 161 -15.27 -0.53 0.28
CA TYR A 161 -14.95 -0.90 1.65
C TYR A 161 -13.74 -0.12 2.22
N GLY A 162 -13.50 1.05 1.68
CA GLY A 162 -12.61 2.09 2.15
C GLY A 162 -11.19 1.57 2.41
N THR A 163 -10.70 1.88 3.59
CA THR A 163 -9.41 1.45 4.10
C THR A 163 -9.51 0.18 4.94
N ALA A 164 -10.67 -0.46 5.03
CA ALA A 164 -10.89 -1.65 5.84
C ALA A 164 -10.00 -2.82 5.37
N ILE A 165 -9.17 -3.31 6.27
CA ILE A 165 -8.30 -4.46 6.04
C ILE A 165 -9.15 -5.71 6.31
N PRO A 166 -9.34 -6.62 5.34
CA PRO A 166 -10.07 -7.85 5.58
C PRO A 166 -9.35 -8.68 6.65
N THR A 167 -10.11 -9.21 7.60
CA THR A 167 -9.55 -10.07 8.64
C THR A 167 -9.19 -11.44 8.07
N ASP A 168 -8.31 -12.18 8.75
CA ASP A 168 -7.96 -13.55 8.33
C ASP A 168 -9.19 -14.46 8.27
N LYS A 169 -10.18 -14.21 9.12
CA LYS A 169 -11.45 -14.94 9.09
C LYS A 169 -12.28 -14.60 7.83
N ASP A 170 -12.32 -13.34 7.42
CA ASP A 170 -13.02 -12.94 6.20
C ASP A 170 -12.34 -13.55 4.96
N ILE A 171 -11.01 -13.49 4.90
CA ILE A 171 -10.22 -14.10 3.83
C ILE A 171 -10.49 -15.61 3.79
N LYS A 172 -10.42 -16.32 4.92
CA LYS A 172 -10.71 -17.75 5.00
C LYS A 172 -12.12 -18.09 4.46
N ASN A 173 -13.13 -17.34 4.87
CA ASN A 173 -14.49 -17.54 4.41
C ASN A 173 -14.63 -17.32 2.88
N LEU A 174 -13.93 -16.32 2.33
CA LEU A 174 -13.92 -16.06 0.89
C LEU A 174 -13.26 -17.20 0.11
N LEU A 175 -12.10 -17.68 0.58
CA LEU A 175 -11.34 -18.75 -0.06
C LEU A 175 -12.09 -20.09 -0.02
N GLN A 176 -12.92 -20.35 1.00
CA GLN A 176 -13.73 -21.56 1.09
C GLN A 176 -14.80 -21.67 -0.02
N GLY A 177 -15.19 -20.55 -0.61
CA GLY A 177 -16.16 -20.49 -1.71
C GLY A 177 -15.57 -20.78 -3.08
N ALA A 178 -14.26 -20.82 -3.23
CA ALA A 178 -13.57 -21.01 -4.50
C ALA A 178 -13.60 -22.47 -4.96
N LYS A 179 -13.53 -22.70 -6.28
CA LYS A 179 -13.61 -24.05 -6.91
C LYS A 179 -12.24 -24.58 -7.35
N SER A 180 -11.23 -23.72 -7.40
CA SER A 180 -9.87 -24.07 -7.79
C SER A 180 -8.84 -23.23 -7.05
N LEU A 181 -7.57 -23.68 -7.04
CA LEU A 181 -6.47 -22.92 -6.47
C LEU A 181 -6.30 -21.56 -7.16
N SER A 182 -6.49 -21.51 -8.48
CA SER A 182 -6.44 -20.25 -9.24
C SER A 182 -7.53 -19.29 -8.79
N GLU A 183 -8.77 -19.74 -8.63
CA GLU A 183 -9.85 -18.92 -8.11
C GLU A 183 -9.60 -18.46 -6.67
N GLN A 184 -8.98 -19.29 -5.81
CA GLN A 184 -8.55 -18.86 -4.48
C GLN A 184 -7.53 -17.71 -4.56
N ILE A 185 -6.56 -17.79 -5.48
CA ILE A 185 -5.56 -16.74 -5.67
C ILE A 185 -6.20 -15.45 -6.18
N ASP A 186 -7.10 -15.52 -7.15
CA ASP A 186 -7.79 -14.37 -7.71
C ASP A 186 -8.71 -13.70 -6.68
N VAL A 187 -9.44 -14.48 -5.90
CA VAL A 187 -10.25 -13.99 -4.77
C VAL A 187 -9.38 -13.35 -3.70
N LEU A 188 -8.24 -13.96 -3.35
CA LEU A 188 -7.29 -13.38 -2.40
C LEU A 188 -6.77 -12.03 -2.89
N TYR A 189 -6.35 -11.97 -4.15
CA TYR A 189 -5.86 -10.74 -4.78
C TYR A 189 -6.93 -9.65 -4.77
N SER A 190 -8.13 -9.96 -5.29
CA SER A 190 -9.25 -9.01 -5.36
C SER A 190 -9.67 -8.47 -4.00
N ALA A 191 -9.63 -9.30 -2.95
CA ALA A 191 -10.01 -8.91 -1.59
C ALA A 191 -8.93 -8.11 -0.86
N THR A 192 -7.65 -8.25 -1.22
CA THR A 192 -6.56 -7.71 -0.42
C THR A 192 -5.69 -6.66 -1.12
N HIS A 193 -5.75 -6.52 -2.45
CA HIS A 193 -4.98 -5.50 -3.15
C HIS A 193 -5.47 -4.09 -2.79
N LEU A 194 -4.60 -3.11 -2.96
CA LEU A 194 -4.90 -1.72 -2.70
C LEU A 194 -5.95 -1.22 -3.70
N ASN A 195 -7.11 -0.83 -3.20
CA ASN A 195 -8.24 -0.38 -4.02
C ASN A 195 -8.11 1.10 -4.45
N ASP A 196 -9.00 1.54 -5.35
CA ASP A 196 -9.03 2.90 -5.87
C ASP A 196 -9.11 3.98 -4.78
N VAL A 197 -9.98 3.80 -3.78
CA VAL A 197 -10.08 4.76 -2.65
C VAL A 197 -8.79 4.79 -1.83
N GLY A 198 -8.20 3.64 -1.56
CA GLY A 198 -6.94 3.55 -0.85
C GLY A 198 -5.80 4.27 -1.58
N GLU A 199 -5.72 4.16 -2.92
CA GLU A 199 -4.76 4.93 -3.72
C GLU A 199 -5.05 6.44 -3.65
N ARG A 200 -6.31 6.87 -3.86
CA ARG A 200 -6.73 8.29 -3.79
C ARG A 200 -6.40 8.94 -2.45
N LEU A 201 -6.65 8.25 -1.35
CA LEU A 201 -6.34 8.73 0.00
C LEU A 201 -4.84 8.93 0.22
N ARG A 202 -3.99 8.06 -0.36
CA ARG A 202 -2.53 8.18 -0.29
C ARG A 202 -2.03 9.42 -1.03
N PHE A 203 -2.50 9.65 -2.25
CA PHE A 203 -2.13 10.84 -3.00
C PHE A 203 -2.67 12.13 -2.37
N LEU A 204 -3.86 12.09 -1.75
CA LEU A 204 -4.38 13.24 -1.03
C LEU A 204 -3.58 13.52 0.26
N THR A 205 -3.10 12.48 0.96
CA THR A 205 -2.19 12.63 2.10
C THR A 205 -0.87 13.26 1.66
N ALA A 206 -0.29 12.83 0.55
CA ALA A 206 0.90 13.46 -0.02
C ALA A 206 0.64 14.94 -0.37
N ARG A 207 -0.50 15.26 -0.99
CA ARG A 207 -0.90 16.63 -1.29
C ARG A 207 -1.06 17.50 -0.04
N GLN A 208 -1.58 16.95 1.05
CA GLN A 208 -1.66 17.66 2.34
C GLN A 208 -0.27 18.07 2.85
N ILE A 209 0.72 17.17 2.72
CA ILE A 209 2.10 17.46 3.11
C ILE A 209 2.66 18.59 2.25
N GLU A 210 2.46 18.56 0.93
CA GLU A 210 2.87 19.63 0.02
C GLU A 210 2.28 20.99 0.46
N ILE A 211 0.97 21.04 0.72
CA ILE A 211 0.29 22.27 1.16
C ILE A 211 0.88 22.80 2.48
N ALA A 212 1.17 21.94 3.44
CA ALA A 212 1.71 22.35 4.74
C ALA A 212 3.18 22.80 4.66
N LEU A 213 3.95 22.23 3.75
CA LEU A 213 5.37 22.53 3.59
C LEU A 213 5.66 23.65 2.57
N CYS A 214 4.68 24.06 1.74
CA CYS A 214 4.90 25.03 0.67
C CYS A 214 5.35 26.42 1.14
N GLY A 215 5.10 26.81 2.39
CA GLY A 215 5.58 28.08 2.94
C GLY A 215 7.10 28.17 2.97
N PRO A 216 7.81 27.29 3.71
CA PRO A 216 9.28 27.26 3.74
C PRO A 216 9.91 26.60 2.49
N PHE A 217 9.17 25.77 1.75
CA PHE A 217 9.64 25.03 0.58
C PHE A 217 8.66 25.22 -0.60
N PRO A 218 8.74 26.34 -1.34
CA PRO A 218 7.73 26.71 -2.36
C PRO A 218 7.54 25.69 -3.46
N ASN A 219 8.59 24.92 -3.83
CA ASN A 219 8.58 23.93 -4.90
C ASN A 219 8.57 22.49 -4.35
N VAL A 220 8.10 22.29 -3.11
CA VAL A 220 8.07 20.94 -2.54
C VAL A 220 7.10 20.03 -3.28
N GLU A 221 7.58 18.87 -3.65
CA GLU A 221 6.76 17.76 -4.12
C GLU A 221 6.86 16.58 -3.14
N ALA A 222 5.72 16.02 -2.79
CA ALA A 222 5.63 14.81 -1.98
C ALA A 222 5.22 13.65 -2.90
N LEU A 223 6.16 12.78 -3.23
CA LEU A 223 5.97 11.71 -4.21
C LEU A 223 5.76 10.38 -3.49
N PRO A 224 4.56 9.78 -3.55
CA PRO A 224 4.35 8.41 -3.12
C PRO A 224 5.20 7.44 -3.93
N PHE A 225 5.81 6.45 -3.26
CA PHE A 225 6.56 5.38 -3.90
C PHE A 225 6.29 4.03 -3.25
N GLY A 226 7.00 3.00 -3.65
CA GLY A 226 6.89 1.67 -3.07
C GLY A 226 5.54 1.00 -3.37
N SER A 227 5.03 0.27 -2.38
CA SER A 227 3.82 -0.54 -2.52
C SER A 227 2.57 0.29 -2.82
N SER A 228 2.55 1.56 -2.48
CA SER A 228 1.42 2.47 -2.72
C SER A 228 1.17 2.78 -4.20
N VAL A 229 2.17 2.59 -5.08
CA VAL A 229 2.09 2.97 -6.50
C VAL A 229 2.51 1.88 -7.48
N ASN A 230 3.27 0.87 -7.05
CA ASN A 230 3.85 -0.15 -7.94
C ASN A 230 2.89 -1.29 -8.32
N GLY A 231 1.65 -1.27 -7.84
CA GLY A 231 0.65 -2.31 -8.11
C GLY A 231 0.75 -3.56 -7.22
N PHE A 232 1.74 -3.64 -6.33
CA PHE A 232 1.87 -4.71 -5.34
C PHE A 232 1.41 -4.30 -3.94
N GLY A 233 0.75 -3.14 -3.82
CA GLY A 233 0.19 -2.64 -2.58
C GLY A 233 -0.98 -3.48 -2.09
N ARG A 234 -0.99 -3.73 -0.79
CA ARG A 234 -2.07 -4.40 -0.08
C ARG A 234 -2.84 -3.37 0.74
N MET A 235 -4.14 -3.61 0.96
CA MET A 235 -4.91 -2.84 1.94
C MET A 235 -4.20 -2.83 3.29
N GLY A 236 -4.04 -1.64 3.88
CA GLY A 236 -3.30 -1.44 5.13
C GLY A 236 -1.78 -1.42 5.01
N CYS A 237 -1.19 -1.32 3.79
CA CYS A 237 0.24 -1.06 3.65
C CYS A 237 0.56 0.40 4.02
N ASP A 238 1.79 0.63 4.47
CA ASP A 238 2.32 1.96 4.77
C ASP A 238 2.38 2.82 3.49
N LEU A 239 2.36 4.12 3.66
CA LEU A 239 2.57 5.09 2.59
C LEU A 239 4.00 5.61 2.69
N ASP A 240 4.84 5.14 1.78
CA ASP A 240 6.18 5.66 1.61
C ASP A 240 6.15 6.93 0.76
N ILE A 241 6.76 8.02 1.23
CA ILE A 241 6.81 9.32 0.54
C ILE A 241 8.25 9.81 0.49
N VAL A 242 8.66 10.27 -0.69
CA VAL A 242 9.89 11.05 -0.84
C VAL A 242 9.55 12.53 -1.05
N LEU A 243 10.20 13.40 -0.28
CA LEU A 243 10.15 14.84 -0.50
C LEU A 243 11.21 15.24 -1.51
N GLN A 244 10.77 15.87 -2.58
CA GLN A 244 11.62 16.56 -3.54
C GLN A 244 11.44 18.06 -3.27
N LEU A 245 12.52 18.71 -2.82
CA LEU A 245 12.47 20.10 -2.36
C LEU A 245 12.92 21.09 -3.43
N ASP A 246 13.77 20.63 -4.34
CA ASP A 246 14.23 21.40 -5.48
C ASP A 246 13.81 20.65 -6.76
N SER A 247 12.88 21.20 -7.53
CA SER A 247 12.69 20.76 -8.89
C SER A 247 13.80 21.36 -9.75
N ASP A 248 14.47 20.53 -10.57
CA ASP A 248 15.51 20.97 -11.53
C ASP A 248 15.01 22.03 -12.52
N ASP A 249 13.69 22.20 -12.66
CA ASP A 249 13.05 23.27 -13.45
C ASP A 249 13.28 24.69 -12.91
N SER A 250 13.92 24.84 -11.74
CA SER A 250 14.21 26.15 -11.17
C SER A 250 15.30 26.89 -11.92
N HIS A 251 16.20 26.21 -12.63
CA HIS A 251 17.29 26.86 -13.37
C HIS A 251 16.79 27.74 -14.53
N GLU A 252 15.77 27.33 -15.27
CA GLU A 252 15.21 28.14 -16.36
C GLU A 252 14.47 29.40 -15.86
N LYS A 253 13.91 29.38 -14.64
CA LYS A 253 13.23 30.54 -14.04
C LYS A 253 14.17 31.57 -13.44
N TRP A 254 15.46 31.22 -13.22
CA TRP A 254 16.43 32.13 -12.64
C TRP A 254 16.89 33.20 -13.62
N GLU A 255 16.95 32.89 -14.90
CA GLU A 255 17.42 33.82 -15.92
C GLU A 255 16.50 35.04 -16.10
N ASP A 256 15.20 34.88 -15.80
CA ASP A 256 14.21 35.95 -15.88
C ASP A 256 14.01 36.72 -14.57
N CYS A 257 14.52 36.24 -13.44
CA CYS A 257 14.36 36.86 -12.14
C CYS A 257 15.41 37.92 -11.85
N ARG A 258 14.99 39.20 -11.78
CA ARG A 258 15.89 40.31 -11.38
C ARG A 258 16.20 40.38 -9.88
N LEU A 259 15.38 39.75 -9.05
CA LEU A 259 15.54 39.69 -7.60
C LEU A 259 15.56 38.25 -7.16
N VAL A 260 16.61 37.87 -6.43
CA VAL A 260 16.83 36.53 -5.89
C VAL A 260 17.05 36.63 -4.39
N PHE A 261 16.43 35.74 -3.63
CA PHE A 261 16.62 35.68 -2.19
C PHE A 261 18.03 35.22 -1.84
N GLN A 262 18.67 35.93 -0.91
CA GLN A 262 19.87 35.40 -0.27
C GLN A 262 19.47 34.39 0.80
N ALA A 263 19.60 33.11 0.50
CA ALA A 263 19.31 32.04 1.44
C ALA A 263 20.57 31.64 2.23
N LYS A 264 20.38 31.27 3.49
CA LYS A 264 21.45 30.66 4.28
C LYS A 264 21.75 29.26 3.73
N THR A 265 22.93 29.08 3.13
CA THR A 265 23.36 27.77 2.66
C THR A 265 23.59 26.81 3.82
N SER A 266 23.15 25.56 3.65
CA SER A 266 23.38 24.50 4.63
C SER A 266 24.86 24.09 4.69
N SER A 267 25.27 23.47 5.80
CA SER A 267 26.62 22.96 6.02
C SER A 267 27.03 22.00 4.88
N PRO A 268 28.32 21.96 4.47
CA PRO A 268 28.81 21.07 3.41
C PRO A 268 28.68 19.57 3.73
N ASN A 269 28.32 19.19 4.95
CA ASN A 269 28.05 17.80 5.32
C ASN A 269 26.60 17.44 4.96
N GLY A 270 26.40 16.83 3.77
CA GLY A 270 25.08 16.50 3.22
C GLY A 270 24.21 15.66 4.16
N ARG A 271 24.78 14.70 4.89
CA ARG A 271 24.00 13.88 5.84
C ARG A 271 23.46 14.70 7.01
N ALA A 272 24.28 15.55 7.63
CA ALA A 272 23.84 16.39 8.74
C ALA A 272 22.80 17.42 8.29
N SER A 273 22.92 17.92 7.06
CA SER A 273 21.92 18.79 6.43
C SER A 273 20.59 18.07 6.26
N THR A 274 20.60 16.86 5.70
CA THR A 274 19.39 16.03 5.54
C THR A 274 18.74 15.70 6.89
N GLN A 275 19.53 15.39 7.92
CA GLN A 275 18.99 15.12 9.26
C GLN A 275 18.28 16.32 9.86
N ARG A 276 18.88 17.52 9.78
CA ARG A 276 18.26 18.77 10.25
C ARG A 276 17.01 19.11 9.47
N LEU A 277 17.04 18.93 8.15
CA LEU A 277 15.88 19.11 7.30
C LEU A 277 14.73 18.20 7.74
N MET A 278 14.99 16.91 7.90
CA MET A 278 13.99 15.94 8.33
C MET A 278 13.49 16.19 9.77
N GLU A 279 14.33 16.73 10.64
CA GLU A 279 13.91 17.18 11.96
C GLU A 279 12.89 18.34 11.86
N THR A 280 13.19 19.37 11.07
CA THR A 280 12.28 20.49 10.80
C THR A 280 10.97 20.02 10.16
N VAL A 281 11.05 19.14 9.15
CA VAL A 281 9.86 18.55 8.52
C VAL A 281 9.02 17.79 9.55
N GLY A 282 9.66 17.02 10.44
CA GLY A 282 8.97 16.31 11.52
C GLY A 282 8.24 17.26 12.48
N ASP A 283 8.84 18.40 12.82
CA ASP A 283 8.20 19.42 13.65
C ASP A 283 7.00 20.04 12.93
N MET A 284 7.14 20.36 11.65
CA MET A 284 6.04 20.88 10.84
C MET A 284 4.89 19.88 10.69
N CYS A 285 5.19 18.60 10.45
CA CYS A 285 4.17 17.55 10.41
C CYS A 285 3.42 17.48 11.74
N GLN A 286 4.12 17.54 12.85
CA GLN A 286 3.52 17.47 14.19
C GLN A 286 2.65 18.68 14.52
N LEU A 287 3.05 19.88 14.09
CA LEU A 287 2.42 21.14 14.50
C LEU A 287 1.31 21.58 13.52
N PHE A 288 1.47 21.32 12.23
CA PHE A 288 0.64 21.95 11.19
C PHE A 288 -0.22 21.00 10.37
N LEU A 289 0.03 19.67 10.42
CA LEU A 289 -0.79 18.74 9.64
C LEU A 289 -1.97 18.20 10.47
N PRO A 290 -3.21 18.53 10.10
CA PRO A 290 -4.39 17.99 10.75
C PRO A 290 -4.45 16.47 10.64
N GLY A 291 -4.82 15.81 11.73
CA GLY A 291 -4.96 14.34 11.79
C GLY A 291 -3.63 13.60 11.90
N VAL A 292 -2.50 14.27 11.98
CA VAL A 292 -1.19 13.62 12.18
C VAL A 292 -0.94 13.37 13.66
N THR A 293 -0.62 12.10 13.98
CA THR A 293 -0.32 11.63 15.34
C THR A 293 0.91 10.72 15.32
N GLY A 294 1.49 10.49 16.50
CA GLY A 294 2.56 9.51 16.67
C GLY A 294 3.85 9.82 15.90
N VAL A 295 4.19 11.09 15.68
CA VAL A 295 5.38 11.48 14.91
C VAL A 295 6.66 10.97 15.57
N LYS A 296 7.43 10.16 14.83
CA LYS A 296 8.72 9.58 15.23
C LYS A 296 9.80 9.99 14.23
N ARG A 297 10.90 10.52 14.72
CA ARG A 297 12.05 10.95 13.92
C ARG A 297 13.14 9.89 13.99
N ILE A 298 13.36 9.13 12.90
CA ILE A 298 14.38 8.08 12.79
C ILE A 298 15.53 8.62 11.95
N LEU A 299 16.29 9.57 12.52
CA LEU A 299 17.29 10.36 11.78
C LEU A 299 18.65 9.66 11.67
N GLN A 300 18.93 8.66 12.52
CA GLN A 300 20.21 7.94 12.53
C GLN A 300 20.25 6.78 11.53
N ALA A 301 19.12 6.42 10.90
CA ALA A 301 19.08 5.41 9.87
C ALA A 301 19.93 5.79 8.64
N ARG A 302 20.24 4.82 7.78
CA ARG A 302 20.95 5.07 6.51
C ARG A 302 20.21 6.12 5.66
N VAL A 303 18.90 6.02 5.59
CA VAL A 303 17.99 7.03 5.06
C VAL A 303 17.22 7.61 6.25
N PRO A 304 17.40 8.89 6.60
CA PRO A 304 16.60 9.54 7.64
C PRO A 304 15.12 9.58 7.26
N ILE A 305 14.26 9.17 8.17
CA ILE A 305 12.80 9.15 7.96
C ILE A 305 12.05 9.81 9.11
N VAL A 306 10.91 10.37 8.78
CA VAL A 306 9.87 10.81 9.73
C VAL A 306 8.67 9.89 9.55
N LYS A 307 8.36 9.12 10.58
CA LYS A 307 7.22 8.20 10.60
C LYS A 307 6.07 8.81 11.40
N PHE A 308 4.84 8.73 10.89
CA PHE A 308 3.65 9.22 11.58
C PHE A 308 2.38 8.47 11.13
N GLN A 309 1.32 8.62 11.91
CA GLN A 309 -0.01 8.13 11.60
C GLN A 309 -0.89 9.28 11.12
N GLN A 310 -1.60 9.10 9.99
CA GLN A 310 -2.64 10.02 9.53
C GLN A 310 -4.01 9.45 9.92
N ASP A 311 -4.59 9.98 10.99
CA ASP A 311 -5.82 9.43 11.58
C ASP A 311 -7.07 9.64 10.73
N LEU A 312 -7.09 10.64 9.83
CA LEU A 312 -8.24 10.92 8.96
C LEU A 312 -8.31 9.99 7.74
N THR A 313 -7.20 9.36 7.38
CA THR A 313 -7.13 8.37 6.30
C THR A 313 -6.81 6.97 6.81
N GLY A 314 -6.40 6.84 8.07
CA GLY A 314 -6.01 5.56 8.69
C GLY A 314 -4.69 5.00 8.15
N ILE A 315 -3.80 5.86 7.62
CA ILE A 315 -2.59 5.43 6.92
C ILE A 315 -1.35 5.75 7.77
N GLU A 316 -0.47 4.75 7.98
CA GLU A 316 0.88 4.99 8.46
C GLU A 316 1.74 5.54 7.32
N CYS A 317 2.51 6.59 7.60
CA CYS A 317 3.31 7.32 6.62
C CYS A 317 4.78 7.32 7.02
N ASP A 318 5.65 6.99 6.06
CA ASP A 318 7.10 7.04 6.16
C ASP A 318 7.64 8.08 5.17
N LEU A 319 8.09 9.21 5.70
CA LEU A 319 8.53 10.37 4.92
C LEU A 319 10.06 10.43 4.90
N SER A 320 10.65 10.56 3.72
CA SER A 320 12.11 10.68 3.51
C SER A 320 12.44 11.85 2.59
N ALA A 321 13.67 12.37 2.66
CA ALA A 321 14.20 13.30 1.68
C ALA A 321 15.20 12.59 0.77
N SER A 322 15.13 12.83 -0.53
CA SER A 322 16.08 12.31 -1.54
C SER A 322 16.22 10.77 -1.61
N ASN A 323 15.24 10.10 -2.17
CA ASN A 323 15.33 8.66 -2.48
C ASN A 323 14.89 8.39 -3.93
N ALA A 324 15.59 8.95 -4.91
CA ALA A 324 15.28 8.79 -6.33
C ALA A 324 15.23 7.30 -6.76
N PHE A 325 16.13 6.47 -6.24
CA PHE A 325 16.14 5.03 -6.55
C PHE A 325 14.86 4.30 -6.12
N ALA A 326 14.21 4.76 -5.05
CA ALA A 326 12.97 4.14 -4.60
C ALA A 326 11.80 4.43 -5.56
N VAL A 327 11.75 5.63 -6.13
CA VAL A 327 10.76 5.99 -7.16
C VAL A 327 11.00 5.17 -8.43
N GLN A 328 12.26 5.09 -8.89
CA GLN A 328 12.64 4.30 -10.07
C GLN A 328 12.34 2.80 -9.87
N MET A 329 12.59 2.27 -8.67
CA MET A 329 12.24 0.89 -8.34
C MET A 329 10.73 0.66 -8.38
N SER A 330 9.95 1.65 -7.97
CA SER A 330 8.48 1.57 -8.03
C SER A 330 7.97 1.52 -9.47
N GLU A 331 8.57 2.32 -10.36
CA GLU A 331 8.28 2.31 -11.80
C GLU A 331 8.65 0.95 -12.43
N LEU A 332 9.87 0.44 -12.17
CA LEU A 332 10.30 -0.87 -12.64
C LEU A 332 9.35 -1.99 -12.23
N LEU A 333 8.98 -2.02 -10.94
CA LEU A 333 8.06 -3.03 -10.43
C LEU A 333 6.64 -2.88 -11.02
N TYR A 334 6.18 -1.64 -11.25
CA TYR A 334 4.89 -1.39 -11.91
C TYR A 334 4.87 -1.97 -13.34
N ILE A 335 5.94 -1.74 -14.11
CA ILE A 335 6.10 -2.23 -15.48
C ILE A 335 6.10 -3.77 -15.48
N LEU A 336 6.95 -4.41 -14.66
CA LEU A 336 7.03 -5.86 -14.58
C LEU A 336 5.71 -6.49 -14.08
N GLY A 337 5.05 -5.86 -13.11
CA GLY A 337 3.76 -6.31 -12.59
C GLY A 337 2.59 -6.10 -13.55
N SER A 338 2.74 -5.23 -14.56
CA SER A 338 1.72 -4.96 -15.58
C SER A 338 1.94 -5.75 -16.87
N HIS A 339 3.07 -6.45 -16.99
CA HIS A 339 3.45 -7.20 -18.19
C HIS A 339 2.48 -8.36 -18.47
N ASP A 340 2.07 -9.07 -17.43
CA ASP A 340 1.09 -10.17 -17.52
C ASP A 340 0.12 -10.08 -16.34
N VAL A 341 -1.16 -10.33 -16.59
CA VAL A 341 -2.24 -10.23 -15.59
C VAL A 341 -2.06 -11.18 -14.39
N ARG A 342 -1.32 -12.27 -14.56
CA ARG A 342 -1.06 -13.30 -13.56
C ARG A 342 0.05 -12.95 -12.58
N VAL A 343 0.92 -11.98 -12.92
CA VAL A 343 2.09 -11.60 -12.08
C VAL A 343 1.66 -11.08 -10.72
N ARG A 344 0.73 -10.12 -10.68
CA ARG A 344 0.27 -9.53 -9.41
C ARG A 344 -0.44 -10.54 -8.51
N PRO A 345 -1.44 -11.31 -8.99
CA PRO A 345 -2.07 -12.36 -8.19
C PRO A 345 -1.07 -13.38 -7.64
N LEU A 346 -0.10 -13.82 -8.43
CA LEU A 346 0.95 -14.75 -7.98
C LEU A 346 1.79 -14.15 -6.83
N VAL A 347 2.21 -12.89 -6.94
CA VAL A 347 2.95 -12.21 -5.87
C VAL A 347 2.12 -12.14 -4.59
N PHE A 348 0.83 -11.85 -4.69
CA PHE A 348 -0.07 -11.82 -3.53
C PHE A 348 -0.22 -13.19 -2.88
N ALA A 349 -0.34 -14.26 -3.67
CA ALA A 349 -0.39 -15.64 -3.17
C ALA A 349 0.90 -16.02 -2.43
N VAL A 350 2.07 -15.75 -3.01
CA VAL A 350 3.38 -16.03 -2.40
C VAL A 350 3.57 -15.24 -1.09
N ARG A 351 3.21 -13.95 -1.07
CA ARG A 351 3.30 -13.13 0.14
C ARG A 351 2.33 -13.58 1.24
N ALA A 352 1.12 -14.02 0.87
CA ALA A 352 0.16 -14.58 1.81
C ALA A 352 0.66 -15.91 2.37
N TRP A 353 1.12 -16.83 1.51
CA TRP A 353 1.75 -18.07 1.91
C TRP A 353 2.91 -17.83 2.90
N ALA A 354 3.87 -16.96 2.54
CA ALA A 354 5.03 -16.67 3.38
C ALA A 354 4.62 -16.09 4.76
N ARG A 355 3.55 -15.30 4.82
CA ARG A 355 3.00 -14.80 6.07
C ARG A 355 2.39 -15.92 6.91
N TYR A 356 1.60 -16.82 6.32
CA TYR A 356 0.92 -17.89 7.05
C TYR A 356 1.87 -18.98 7.54
N VAL A 357 2.94 -19.27 6.80
CA VAL A 357 3.99 -20.19 7.27
C VAL A 357 5.04 -19.50 8.17
N GLY A 358 4.87 -18.19 8.45
CA GLY A 358 5.70 -17.44 9.40
C GLY A 358 7.10 -17.08 8.90
N LEU A 359 7.30 -16.92 7.57
CA LEU A 359 8.56 -16.47 6.98
C LEU A 359 8.74 -14.96 7.02
N THR A 360 7.63 -14.20 7.13
CA THR A 360 7.64 -12.74 7.20
C THR A 360 7.12 -12.26 8.54
N ASN A 361 7.62 -11.11 9.00
CA ASN A 361 7.19 -10.49 10.25
C ASN A 361 7.04 -8.97 10.03
N PRO A 362 5.99 -8.32 10.58
CA PRO A 362 5.84 -6.87 10.51
C PRO A 362 6.90 -6.09 11.30
N VAL A 363 7.53 -6.72 12.30
CA VAL A 363 8.62 -6.08 13.06
C VAL A 363 9.93 -6.20 12.29
N PRO A 364 10.69 -5.11 12.07
CA PRO A 364 11.99 -5.18 11.41
C PRO A 364 12.95 -6.16 12.08
N GLY A 365 13.67 -6.97 11.28
CA GLY A 365 14.57 -8.00 11.80
C GLY A 365 15.30 -8.76 10.70
N ARG A 366 15.66 -10.02 11.01
CA ARG A 366 16.39 -10.90 10.09
C ARG A 366 15.47 -11.67 9.12
N TRP A 367 14.22 -11.30 9.05
CA TRP A 367 13.18 -11.93 8.25
C TRP A 367 13.33 -11.63 6.76
N ILE A 368 12.74 -12.50 5.93
CA ILE A 368 12.58 -12.24 4.50
C ILE A 368 11.55 -11.11 4.34
N THR A 369 11.91 -10.10 3.58
CA THR A 369 11.03 -8.96 3.33
C THR A 369 10.02 -9.24 2.21
N ASN A 370 8.89 -8.55 2.22
CA ASN A 370 7.94 -8.62 1.12
C ASN A 370 8.57 -8.20 -0.22
N PHE A 371 9.52 -7.27 -0.20
CA PHE A 371 10.25 -6.84 -1.38
C PHE A 371 11.14 -7.98 -1.92
N SER A 372 11.85 -8.72 -1.06
CA SER A 372 12.60 -9.91 -1.45
C SER A 372 11.71 -10.96 -2.11
N LEU A 373 10.51 -11.22 -1.55
CA LEU A 373 9.55 -12.17 -2.14
C LEU A 373 9.05 -11.71 -3.51
N VAL A 374 8.80 -10.41 -3.71
CA VAL A 374 8.44 -9.88 -5.05
C VAL A 374 9.54 -10.18 -6.05
N LEU A 375 10.81 -9.89 -5.74
CA LEU A 375 11.94 -10.16 -6.64
C LEU A 375 12.12 -11.67 -6.91
N MET A 376 11.88 -12.52 -5.91
CA MET A 376 11.89 -13.98 -6.10
C MET A 376 10.82 -14.43 -7.11
N VAL A 377 9.59 -13.91 -7.00
CA VAL A 377 8.53 -14.25 -7.96
C VAL A 377 8.89 -13.77 -9.36
N LEU A 378 9.37 -12.54 -9.50
CA LEU A 378 9.74 -11.99 -10.80
C LEU A 378 10.89 -12.78 -11.45
N TYR A 379 11.90 -13.16 -10.66
CA TYR A 379 12.99 -14.02 -11.14
C TYR A 379 12.48 -15.39 -11.57
N PHE A 380 11.63 -16.05 -10.80
CA PHE A 380 11.01 -17.32 -11.18
C PHE A 380 10.30 -17.21 -12.54
N LEU A 381 9.53 -16.13 -12.77
CA LEU A 381 8.82 -15.91 -14.03
C LEU A 381 9.76 -15.67 -15.23
N GLN A 382 10.98 -15.20 -15.00
CA GLN A 382 12.04 -15.12 -16.01
C GLN A 382 12.69 -16.47 -16.31
N GLN A 383 12.73 -17.39 -15.32
CA GLN A 383 13.37 -18.72 -15.45
C GLN A 383 12.45 -19.80 -16.06
N ARG A 384 11.20 -19.48 -16.27
CA ARG A 384 10.24 -20.42 -16.89
C ARG A 384 10.56 -20.68 -18.37
N SER A 385 10.04 -21.80 -18.88
CA SER A 385 10.14 -22.15 -20.30
C SER A 385 8.72 -22.43 -20.85
N PRO A 386 8.15 -21.53 -21.68
CA PRO A 386 8.68 -20.22 -22.08
C PRO A 386 8.69 -19.19 -20.92
N PRO A 387 9.59 -18.20 -20.95
CA PRO A 387 9.63 -17.16 -19.92
C PRO A 387 8.40 -16.22 -20.05
N ILE A 388 7.81 -15.88 -18.90
CA ILE A 388 6.70 -14.91 -18.84
C ILE A 388 7.23 -13.48 -18.78
N LEU A 389 8.35 -13.27 -18.11
CA LEU A 389 9.02 -11.99 -18.02
C LEU A 389 10.37 -12.04 -18.71
N PRO A 390 10.77 -11.03 -19.49
CA PRO A 390 12.10 -10.95 -20.06
C PRO A 390 13.14 -10.60 -18.99
N ALA A 391 14.41 -10.95 -19.22
CA ALA A 391 15.53 -10.44 -18.42
C ALA A 391 15.71 -8.94 -18.64
N LEU A 392 16.12 -8.21 -17.60
CA LEU A 392 16.19 -6.74 -17.65
C LEU A 392 17.28 -6.21 -18.59
N ASP A 393 18.38 -6.95 -18.80
CA ASP A 393 19.42 -6.61 -19.78
C ASP A 393 18.86 -6.56 -21.21
N LYS A 394 17.95 -7.46 -21.56
CA LYS A 394 17.29 -7.48 -22.88
C LYS A 394 16.37 -6.26 -23.07
N LEU A 395 15.73 -5.78 -22.01
CA LEU A 395 14.91 -4.58 -22.05
C LEU A 395 15.76 -3.32 -22.25
N SER A 396 16.97 -3.27 -21.68
CA SER A 396 17.86 -2.12 -21.79
C SER A 396 18.54 -2.03 -23.16
N MET A 397 18.77 -3.15 -23.83
CA MET A 397 19.38 -3.18 -25.18
C MET A 397 18.44 -2.66 -26.27
N SER A 398 17.12 -2.76 -26.06
CA SER A 398 16.10 -2.23 -27.00
C SER A 398 15.89 -0.71 -26.84
N SER A 399 16.33 -0.13 -25.73
CA SER A 399 16.27 1.30 -25.50
C SER A 399 17.68 1.81 -25.20
N THR A 400 18.32 2.47 -26.18
CA THR A 400 19.59 3.19 -26.01
C THR A 400 19.47 4.36 -25.02
N ALA A 401 18.49 4.30 -24.13
CA ALA A 401 18.11 5.33 -23.19
C ALA A 401 17.57 4.75 -21.88
N LEU A 402 18.46 4.19 -21.07
CA LEU A 402 18.31 4.34 -19.61
C LEU A 402 18.71 5.78 -19.19
N ASN A 403 18.59 6.74 -20.07
CA ASN A 403 18.35 8.13 -19.72
C ASN A 403 16.88 8.21 -19.29
N LEU A 404 16.68 8.09 -17.99
CA LEU A 404 15.40 8.04 -17.26
C LEU A 404 14.46 9.23 -17.50
N ASN A 405 14.83 10.17 -18.37
CA ASN A 405 14.03 11.33 -18.74
C ASN A 405 13.14 11.12 -19.97
N ASN A 406 13.30 10.01 -20.75
CA ASN A 406 12.55 9.76 -21.99
C ASN A 406 12.14 8.29 -22.17
N LEU A 407 11.64 7.62 -21.14
CA LEU A 407 11.17 6.25 -21.27
C LEU A 407 9.69 6.20 -21.68
N ASP A 408 9.46 6.20 -22.98
CA ASP A 408 8.37 5.44 -23.57
C ASP A 408 8.74 3.94 -23.50
N ALA A 409 8.73 3.39 -22.28
CA ALA A 409 9.01 1.97 -22.01
C ALA A 409 8.06 1.02 -22.76
N ARG A 410 6.98 1.55 -23.33
CA ARG A 410 6.04 0.86 -24.20
C ARG A 410 6.65 0.42 -25.53
N SER A 411 7.48 1.26 -26.14
CA SER A 411 8.11 0.94 -27.43
C SER A 411 9.14 -0.20 -27.30
N ALA A 412 9.76 -0.34 -26.13
CA ALA A 412 10.75 -1.39 -25.88
C ALA A 412 10.13 -2.77 -25.60
N ILE A 413 8.90 -2.81 -25.08
CA ILE A 413 8.21 -4.07 -24.74
C ILE A 413 7.34 -4.55 -25.93
N VAL A 414 6.81 -3.64 -26.75
CA VAL A 414 5.94 -3.95 -27.90
C VAL A 414 6.74 -4.12 -29.20
N GLY A 415 7.98 -3.66 -29.26
CA GLY A 415 8.83 -3.66 -30.45
C GLY A 415 9.69 -4.91 -30.66
N SER A 416 9.60 -5.96 -29.82
CA SER A 416 10.17 -7.26 -30.18
C SER A 416 9.23 -7.93 -31.17
N ASP A 417 9.65 -7.91 -32.43
CA ASP A 417 9.02 -8.53 -33.57
C ASP A 417 8.28 -9.82 -33.22
N HIS A 418 7.00 -9.83 -33.57
CA HIS A 418 6.24 -11.03 -33.77
C HIS A 418 6.84 -11.77 -34.98
N GLU A 419 8.02 -12.35 -34.83
CA GLU A 419 8.42 -13.45 -35.69
C GLU A 419 7.77 -14.72 -35.12
N ASP A 420 6.77 -15.17 -35.88
CA ASP A 420 6.19 -16.52 -35.91
C ASP A 420 6.00 -17.20 -34.56
N ILE A 421 4.88 -16.92 -33.92
CA ILE A 421 4.26 -17.87 -32.99
C ILE A 421 3.75 -19.03 -33.84
N PRO A 422 4.29 -20.28 -33.70
CA PRO A 422 3.68 -21.43 -34.32
C PRO A 422 2.27 -21.58 -33.78
N SER A 423 1.30 -21.42 -34.66
CA SER A 423 -0.08 -21.77 -34.42
C SER A 423 -0.18 -23.24 -34.05
N GLU A 424 -1.00 -23.53 -33.03
CA GLU A 424 -1.53 -24.84 -32.71
C GLU A 424 -0.54 -25.89 -32.20
N GLN A 425 -0.27 -25.88 -30.87
CA GLN A 425 -0.23 -27.10 -30.04
C GLN A 425 0.20 -26.72 -28.61
N ASP A 426 -0.71 -26.50 -27.77
CA ASP A 426 -0.90 -26.84 -26.36
C ASP A 426 -1.78 -25.79 -25.67
N ASN A 427 -3.10 -25.90 -25.87
CA ASN A 427 -4.14 -25.14 -25.19
C ASN A 427 -4.30 -25.57 -23.71
N ARG A 428 -3.21 -25.76 -22.97
CA ARG A 428 -3.25 -25.69 -21.52
C ARG A 428 -3.15 -24.22 -21.15
N VAL A 429 -4.31 -23.58 -20.97
CA VAL A 429 -4.36 -22.24 -20.37
C VAL A 429 -3.68 -22.32 -19.00
N GLU A 430 -2.42 -21.93 -18.97
CA GLU A 430 -1.57 -21.99 -17.80
C GLU A 430 -2.10 -21.05 -16.72
N THR A 431 -2.67 -21.61 -15.67
CA THR A 431 -3.35 -20.87 -14.62
C THR A 431 -2.40 -20.37 -13.54
N VAL A 432 -2.76 -19.30 -12.84
CA VAL A 432 -1.96 -18.75 -11.72
C VAL A 432 -1.76 -19.77 -10.59
N GLY A 433 -2.68 -20.73 -10.42
CA GLY A 433 -2.54 -21.81 -9.44
C GLY A 433 -1.40 -22.78 -9.79
N ILE A 434 -1.25 -23.13 -11.08
CA ILE A 434 -0.11 -23.93 -11.56
C ILE A 434 1.20 -23.17 -11.31
N MET A 435 1.26 -21.90 -11.67
CA MET A 435 2.46 -21.06 -11.42
C MET A 435 2.84 -21.01 -9.95
N PHE A 436 1.87 -20.94 -9.05
CA PHE A 436 2.13 -20.94 -7.61
C PHE A 436 2.76 -22.26 -7.14
N THR A 437 2.24 -23.39 -7.60
CA THR A 437 2.82 -24.72 -7.30
C THR A 437 4.24 -24.85 -7.87
N GLU A 438 4.45 -24.43 -9.11
CA GLU A 438 5.77 -24.43 -9.74
C GLU A 438 6.77 -23.49 -9.08
N PHE A 439 6.32 -22.34 -8.57
CA PHE A 439 7.16 -21.45 -7.76
C PHE A 439 7.70 -22.15 -6.50
N LEU A 440 6.84 -22.87 -5.79
CA LEU A 440 7.25 -23.63 -4.61
C LEU A 440 8.23 -24.75 -4.98
N ALA A 441 7.94 -25.50 -6.06
CA ALA A 441 8.81 -26.57 -6.55
C ALA A 441 10.17 -26.03 -7.03
N PHE A 442 10.19 -24.94 -7.79
CA PHE A 442 11.41 -24.28 -8.27
C PHE A 442 12.34 -23.93 -7.12
N TYR A 443 11.84 -23.20 -6.12
CA TYR A 443 12.68 -22.78 -5.00
C TYR A 443 12.96 -23.89 -3.98
N SER A 444 12.20 -24.98 -3.96
CA SER A 444 12.50 -26.14 -3.13
C SER A 444 13.82 -26.83 -3.51
N SER A 445 14.19 -26.73 -4.80
CA SER A 445 15.42 -27.29 -5.39
C SER A 445 16.50 -26.24 -5.70
N PHE A 446 16.23 -24.95 -5.49
CA PHE A 446 17.15 -23.86 -5.80
C PHE A 446 18.40 -23.91 -4.90
N ASP A 447 19.58 -23.74 -5.50
CA ASP A 447 20.86 -23.71 -4.76
C ASP A 447 21.10 -22.33 -4.11
N PHE A 448 20.44 -22.09 -2.98
CA PHE A 448 20.66 -20.88 -2.19
C PHE A 448 22.09 -20.73 -1.65
N ASN A 449 22.94 -21.75 -1.70
CA ASN A 449 24.31 -21.63 -1.20
C ASN A 449 25.21 -20.94 -2.21
N ASN A 450 25.10 -21.28 -3.49
CA ASN A 450 26.03 -20.83 -4.53
C ASN A 450 25.42 -19.80 -5.47
N LEU A 451 24.10 -19.82 -5.67
CA LEU A 451 23.44 -18.98 -6.66
C LEU A 451 22.80 -17.72 -6.07
N ALA A 452 22.91 -16.63 -6.81
CA ALA A 452 22.21 -15.38 -6.55
C ALA A 452 20.93 -15.30 -7.39
N ILE A 453 19.91 -14.68 -6.85
CA ILE A 453 18.68 -14.30 -7.56
C ILE A 453 18.97 -12.97 -8.26
N ASN A 454 19.07 -12.98 -9.59
CA ASN A 454 19.48 -11.82 -10.38
C ASN A 454 18.52 -11.60 -11.57
N LEU A 455 17.71 -10.55 -11.49
CA LEU A 455 16.76 -10.20 -12.54
C LEU A 455 17.39 -9.55 -13.77
N LEU A 456 18.65 -9.10 -13.66
CA LEU A 456 19.35 -8.43 -14.77
C LEU A 456 19.63 -9.40 -15.90
N THR A 457 19.99 -10.64 -15.56
CA THR A 457 20.37 -11.69 -16.53
C THR A 457 19.49 -12.91 -16.38
N SER A 458 19.19 -13.57 -17.49
CA SER A 458 18.46 -14.86 -17.44
C SER A 458 19.35 -16.04 -17.03
N ALA A 459 20.67 -15.83 -16.87
CA ALA A 459 21.62 -16.88 -16.53
C ALA A 459 21.76 -17.07 -15.03
N ASN A 460 22.10 -18.28 -14.60
CA ASN A 460 22.46 -18.54 -13.22
C ASN A 460 23.69 -17.72 -12.83
N THR A 461 23.53 -16.85 -11.86
CA THR A 461 24.60 -15.97 -11.36
C THR A 461 25.16 -16.53 -10.07
N ILE A 462 26.49 -16.71 -10.02
CA ILE A 462 27.19 -17.11 -8.79
C ILE A 462 27.19 -15.92 -7.83
N LYS A 463 27.01 -16.18 -6.53
CA LYS A 463 27.07 -15.13 -5.51
C LYS A 463 28.43 -14.43 -5.48
N PRO A 464 28.47 -13.10 -5.47
CA PRO A 464 29.73 -12.36 -5.38
C PRO A 464 30.36 -12.38 -3.97
N GLU A 465 29.56 -12.66 -2.96
CA GLU A 465 29.98 -12.74 -1.55
C GLU A 465 29.25 -13.86 -0.81
N HIS A 466 29.86 -14.33 0.26
CA HIS A 466 29.24 -15.35 1.10
C HIS A 466 28.10 -14.74 1.93
N SER A 467 26.85 -15.05 1.57
CA SER A 467 25.64 -14.66 2.30
C SER A 467 24.61 -15.79 2.24
N PRO A 468 23.76 -15.95 3.27
CA PRO A 468 22.75 -17.00 3.25
C PRO A 468 21.78 -16.88 2.08
N LEU A 469 21.28 -15.68 1.80
CA LEU A 469 20.45 -15.34 0.66
C LEU A 469 21.07 -14.13 -0.06
N TYR A 470 21.20 -14.21 -1.39
CA TYR A 470 21.67 -13.09 -2.18
C TYR A 470 20.66 -12.77 -3.28
N ILE A 471 20.04 -11.60 -3.18
CA ILE A 471 19.13 -11.06 -4.19
C ILE A 471 19.74 -9.76 -4.68
N VAL A 472 20.13 -9.73 -5.95
CA VAL A 472 20.73 -8.55 -6.59
C VAL A 472 19.69 -7.44 -6.69
N ASN A 473 20.03 -6.24 -6.24
CA ASN A 473 19.17 -5.07 -6.44
C ASN A 473 19.19 -4.69 -7.94
N PRO A 474 18.05 -4.69 -8.64
CA PRO A 474 18.00 -4.43 -10.08
C PRO A 474 18.57 -3.07 -10.52
N LEU A 475 18.48 -2.05 -9.66
CA LEU A 475 18.97 -0.70 -9.95
C LEU A 475 20.37 -0.42 -9.37
N GLN A 476 20.82 -1.22 -8.43
CA GLN A 476 22.13 -1.11 -7.78
C GLN A 476 22.75 -2.51 -7.64
N PRO A 477 23.34 -3.08 -8.69
CA PRO A 477 23.76 -4.48 -8.73
C PRO A 477 24.77 -4.88 -7.64
N ASN A 478 25.48 -3.93 -7.07
CA ASN A 478 26.43 -4.15 -5.97
C ASN A 478 25.76 -4.31 -4.59
N LEU A 479 24.41 -4.19 -4.52
CA LEU A 479 23.67 -4.31 -3.27
C LEU A 479 22.88 -5.61 -3.21
N ASN A 480 23.03 -6.33 -2.10
CA ASN A 480 22.18 -7.46 -1.74
C ASN A 480 20.93 -6.93 -1.02
N VAL A 481 19.74 -7.13 -1.63
CA VAL A 481 18.43 -6.75 -1.06
C VAL A 481 18.13 -7.54 0.22
N SER A 482 18.61 -8.78 0.30
CA SER A 482 18.35 -9.70 1.42
C SER A 482 19.48 -9.77 2.44
N LYS A 483 20.33 -8.74 2.52
CA LYS A 483 21.49 -8.69 3.42
C LYS A 483 21.16 -8.90 4.90
N ASN A 484 19.92 -8.58 5.31
CA ASN A 484 19.44 -8.77 6.69
C ASN A 484 19.05 -10.21 7.02
N VAL A 485 18.87 -11.08 6.02
CA VAL A 485 18.36 -12.44 6.20
C VAL A 485 19.46 -13.33 6.78
N GLY A 486 19.16 -13.99 7.91
CA GLY A 486 20.08 -14.91 8.58
C GLY A 486 20.05 -16.32 7.99
N PRO A 487 21.05 -17.17 8.31
CA PRO A 487 21.07 -18.55 7.83
C PRO A 487 19.89 -19.38 8.34
N GLU A 488 19.46 -19.17 9.57
CA GLU A 488 18.29 -19.85 10.15
C GLU A 488 17.01 -19.57 9.36
N GLU A 489 16.83 -18.32 8.91
CA GLU A 489 15.66 -17.91 8.11
C GLU A 489 15.69 -18.52 6.70
N VAL A 490 16.87 -18.71 6.11
CA VAL A 490 17.00 -19.39 4.81
C VAL A 490 16.71 -20.88 4.93
N GLU A 491 17.17 -21.54 6.00
CA GLU A 491 16.84 -22.94 6.24
C GLU A 491 15.34 -23.12 6.49
N LYS A 492 14.73 -22.21 7.24
CA LYS A 492 13.27 -22.19 7.42
C LYS A 492 12.56 -22.01 6.06
N LEU A 493 13.04 -21.08 5.21
CA LEU A 493 12.50 -20.91 3.85
C LEU A 493 12.57 -22.22 3.06
N ARG A 494 13.72 -22.90 3.04
CA ARG A 494 13.89 -24.18 2.35
C ARG A 494 12.92 -25.26 2.84
N MET A 495 12.78 -25.37 4.16
CA MET A 495 11.85 -26.35 4.74
C MET A 495 10.40 -26.05 4.36
N GLU A 496 9.98 -24.79 4.48
CA GLU A 496 8.59 -24.40 4.16
C GLU A 496 8.28 -24.53 2.67
N LEU A 497 9.25 -24.25 1.77
CA LEU A 497 9.10 -24.46 0.33
C LEU A 497 8.88 -25.95 0.01
N ARG A 498 9.70 -26.86 0.57
CA ARG A 498 9.56 -28.30 0.37
C ARG A 498 8.25 -28.85 0.95
N ASN A 499 7.94 -28.46 2.18
CA ASN A 499 6.71 -28.88 2.85
C ASN A 499 5.48 -28.41 2.07
N SER A 500 5.49 -27.17 1.59
CA SER A 500 4.36 -26.61 0.87
C SER A 500 4.20 -27.18 -0.53
N ALA A 501 5.30 -27.45 -1.26
CA ALA A 501 5.27 -28.15 -2.53
C ALA A 501 4.67 -29.55 -2.36
N TRP A 502 5.16 -30.33 -1.38
CA TRP A 502 4.64 -31.66 -1.09
C TRP A 502 3.16 -31.66 -0.68
N LEU A 503 2.73 -30.69 0.14
CA LEU A 503 1.32 -30.55 0.55
C LEU A 503 0.40 -30.28 -0.63
N LEU A 504 0.82 -29.47 -1.60
CA LEU A 504 0.01 -29.18 -2.79
C LEU A 504 0.02 -30.31 -3.82
N GLU A 505 1.09 -31.13 -3.88
CA GLU A 505 1.14 -32.33 -4.70
C GLU A 505 0.30 -33.46 -4.12
N SER A 506 0.29 -33.60 -2.79
CA SER A 506 -0.40 -34.68 -2.07
C SER A 506 -1.87 -34.40 -1.78
N ALA A 507 -2.25 -33.13 -1.69
CA ALA A 507 -3.64 -32.73 -1.52
C ALA A 507 -4.30 -32.61 -2.89
N ASP A 508 -5.49 -33.23 -3.06
CA ASP A 508 -6.32 -32.94 -4.22
C ASP A 508 -6.47 -31.41 -4.35
N VAL A 509 -5.98 -30.86 -5.47
CA VAL A 509 -6.01 -29.40 -5.76
C VAL A 509 -7.46 -28.93 -6.01
N THR A 510 -8.42 -29.83 -5.84
CA THR A 510 -9.85 -29.63 -6.01
C THR A 510 -10.58 -29.76 -4.67
N PRO A 511 -11.71 -29.06 -4.48
CA PRO A 511 -12.50 -29.17 -3.27
C PRO A 511 -12.92 -30.62 -3.02
N THR A 512 -12.50 -31.17 -1.89
CA THR A 512 -13.00 -32.45 -1.40
C THR A 512 -14.49 -32.34 -1.07
N SER A 513 -15.23 -33.45 -1.20
CA SER A 513 -16.65 -33.51 -0.79
C SER A 513 -16.85 -33.16 0.68
N ASP A 514 -15.84 -33.30 1.51
CA ASP A 514 -15.83 -32.89 2.91
C ASP A 514 -15.29 -31.47 3.05
N LYS A 515 -16.20 -30.51 3.30
CA LYS A 515 -15.88 -29.09 3.50
C LYS A 515 -15.04 -28.81 4.75
N SER A 516 -14.78 -29.79 5.59
CA SER A 516 -13.96 -29.65 6.81
C SER A 516 -12.46 -29.74 6.51
N VAL A 517 -12.06 -30.35 5.39
CA VAL A 517 -10.65 -30.52 5.02
C VAL A 517 -10.16 -29.27 4.29
N PRO A 518 -9.15 -28.56 4.82
CA PRO A 518 -8.57 -27.41 4.12
C PRO A 518 -7.80 -27.86 2.87
N TRP A 519 -8.00 -27.17 1.75
CA TRP A 519 -7.36 -27.45 0.47
C TRP A 519 -6.80 -26.17 -0.15
N GLY A 520 -5.88 -26.29 -1.11
CA GLY A 520 -5.26 -25.16 -1.78
C GLY A 520 -4.56 -24.20 -0.81
N LEU A 521 -4.79 -22.88 -0.94
CA LEU A 521 -4.23 -21.89 -0.03
C LEU A 521 -4.67 -22.08 1.42
N LEU A 522 -5.85 -22.63 1.66
CA LEU A 522 -6.38 -22.85 3.01
C LEU A 522 -5.54 -23.83 3.83
N THR A 523 -4.77 -24.72 3.20
CA THR A 523 -3.86 -25.65 3.90
C THR A 523 -2.78 -24.89 4.70
N PHE A 524 -2.45 -23.66 4.31
CA PHE A 524 -1.46 -22.82 4.97
C PHE A 524 -2.03 -21.96 6.10
N PHE A 525 -3.36 -21.82 6.18
CA PHE A 525 -4.05 -21.07 7.24
C PHE A 525 -4.06 -21.87 8.55
N ARG A 526 -2.89 -22.17 9.09
CA ARG A 526 -2.79 -22.76 10.42
C ARG A 526 -3.28 -21.76 11.46
N GLU A 527 -4.10 -22.19 12.40
CA GLU A 527 -4.43 -21.37 13.56
C GLU A 527 -3.11 -21.05 14.28
N ASN A 528 -2.77 -19.77 14.32
CA ASN A 528 -1.53 -19.30 14.94
C ASN A 528 -1.55 -19.58 16.45
N HIS A 529 -1.22 -20.80 16.88
CA HIS A 529 -0.83 -21.07 18.26
C HIS A 529 0.45 -20.29 18.65
N HIS A 530 1.28 -19.89 17.67
CA HIS A 530 2.51 -19.12 17.89
C HIS A 530 2.31 -17.65 18.28
N SER A 531 1.14 -17.06 18.09
CA SER A 531 0.92 -15.67 18.51
C SER A 531 0.86 -15.47 20.03
N LYS A 532 0.65 -16.56 20.80
CA LYS A 532 0.72 -16.53 22.27
C LYS A 532 2.12 -16.79 22.80
N GLU A 533 2.94 -17.62 22.15
CA GLU A 533 4.29 -17.92 22.59
C GLU A 533 5.31 -16.84 22.21
N GLN A 534 5.15 -16.17 21.06
CA GLN A 534 6.05 -15.07 20.69
C GLN A 534 5.87 -13.79 21.56
N ARG A 535 4.75 -13.65 22.28
CA ARG A 535 4.61 -12.61 23.32
C ARG A 535 5.37 -12.91 24.60
N SER A 536 5.86 -14.14 24.82
CA SER A 536 6.60 -14.53 26.02
C SER A 536 8.13 -14.40 25.89
N PHE A 537 8.66 -14.13 24.69
CA PHE A 537 10.09 -13.88 24.45
C PHE A 537 10.47 -12.38 24.35
N ALA A 538 9.62 -11.46 24.79
CA ALA A 538 10.15 -10.17 25.20
C ALA A 538 11.06 -10.46 26.40
N PRO A 539 12.38 -10.10 26.36
CA PRO A 539 13.23 -10.25 27.54
C PRO A 539 12.52 -9.51 28.66
N PRO A 540 12.47 -10.05 29.87
CA PRO A 540 11.78 -9.42 30.96
C PRO A 540 12.34 -7.99 31.04
N VAL A 541 11.49 -7.02 30.75
CA VAL A 541 11.83 -5.62 31.00
C VAL A 541 12.12 -5.58 32.47
N SER A 542 13.42 -5.60 32.80
CA SER A 542 13.86 -5.44 34.18
C SER A 542 13.11 -4.21 34.65
N LYS A 543 12.24 -4.37 35.62
CA LYS A 543 11.60 -3.25 36.30
C LYS A 543 12.73 -2.43 36.92
N ARG A 544 13.40 -1.61 36.09
CA ARG A 544 14.26 -0.55 36.59
C ARG A 544 13.33 0.29 37.42
N ARG A 545 13.43 0.13 38.75
CA ARG A 545 12.82 1.04 39.72
C ARG A 545 13.21 2.44 39.25
N ARG A 546 12.23 3.24 38.82
CA ARG A 546 12.43 4.67 38.62
C ARG A 546 12.80 5.22 39.99
N VAL A 547 14.08 5.35 40.24
CA VAL A 547 14.58 6.10 41.39
C VAL A 547 14.33 7.55 41.08
N SER A 548 13.54 8.23 41.91
CA SER A 548 13.32 9.67 41.77
C SER A 548 14.68 10.37 41.80
N ILE A 549 14.93 11.27 40.86
CA ILE A 549 16.15 12.09 40.79
C ILE A 549 16.51 12.70 42.12
N ASN A 550 15.51 13.11 42.92
CA ASN A 550 15.72 13.63 44.27
C ASN A 550 16.33 12.66 45.28
N LYS A 551 16.29 11.36 45.02
CA LYS A 551 16.95 10.37 45.88
C LYS A 551 18.43 10.16 45.56
N LEU A 552 18.87 10.46 44.34
CA LEU A 552 20.27 10.39 43.94
C LEU A 552 21.14 11.52 44.53
N PHE A 553 20.54 12.66 44.87
CA PHE A 553 21.26 13.79 45.45
C PHE A 553 21.24 13.80 46.99
N LEU A 554 20.56 12.86 47.67
CA LEU A 554 20.51 12.77 49.13
C LEU A 554 21.53 11.78 49.71
N GLU A 555 22.24 11.01 48.87
CA GLU A 555 23.27 10.05 49.35
C GLU A 555 24.71 10.58 49.28
N GLU A 556 24.96 11.80 48.76
CA GLU A 556 26.31 12.44 48.77
C GLU A 556 26.59 13.35 49.97
N THR A 557 25.72 13.39 50.95
CA THR A 557 25.93 14.18 52.20
C THR A 557 25.84 13.29 53.44
N ARG A 558 26.60 12.20 53.45
CA ARG A 558 26.94 11.49 54.70
C ARG A 558 28.36 10.96 54.64
#